data_447b6b84d481e83b044ed565c36fc0f5
#
_entry.id   447b6b84d481e83b044ed565c36fc0f5
#
_cell.length_a   1.000
_cell.length_b   1.000
_cell.length_c   1.000
_cell.angle_alpha   90.00
_cell.angle_beta   90.00
_cell.angle_gamma   90.00
#
_symmetry.space_group_name_H-M   'P 1'
#
loop_
_entity.id
_entity.type
_entity.pdbx_description
1 polymer ?
#
loop_
_entity_poly.entity_id
_entity_poly.type
_entity_poly.pdbx_seq_one_letter_code
_entity_poly.pdbx_strand_id
1 'polypeptide(L)'
;MIAADTSILIYAHREEVPEHVSALAWLTRLAEDPLLWGLPVFCLGEFVRVVTHPRIFDPPTRLESALEALFGLLASPSLRVLNPGPRYPELFSQHLREADARGNLAFDAQIAAVCVEHRVTALLTADRDFARFAKLKWLSLSDAPT
;
A
#
# COMPACT_ATOMS: atom_id res chain seq x y z
N MET A 1 -5.29 13.31 -1.22
CA MET A 1 -4.18 12.53 -1.81
C MET A 1 -4.60 11.08 -2.03
N ILE A 2 -4.02 10.43 -3.02
CA ILE A 2 -4.11 8.98 -3.21
C ILE A 2 -3.05 8.33 -2.33
N ALA A 3 -3.36 7.18 -1.73
CA ALA A 3 -2.38 6.33 -1.07
C ALA A 3 -2.18 5.05 -1.87
N ALA A 4 -1.02 4.43 -1.74
CA ALA A 4 -0.73 3.12 -2.34
C ALA A 4 -0.63 2.06 -1.26
N ASP A 5 -1.16 0.87 -1.56
CA ASP A 5 -1.05 -0.31 -0.73
C ASP A 5 0.23 -1.09 -1.03
N THR A 6 0.60 -2.00 -0.14
CA THR A 6 1.76 -2.87 -0.28
C THR A 6 1.79 -3.64 -1.59
N SER A 7 0.64 -4.13 -2.07
CA SER A 7 0.56 -4.89 -3.32
C SER A 7 1.14 -4.12 -4.51
N ILE A 8 0.92 -2.81 -4.54
CA ILE A 8 1.43 -1.95 -5.62
C ILE A 8 2.97 -1.88 -5.57
N LEU A 9 3.54 -1.75 -4.37
CA LEU A 9 5.00 -1.75 -4.20
C LEU A 9 5.62 -3.07 -4.63
N ILE A 10 5.01 -4.17 -4.23
CA ILE A 10 5.48 -5.53 -4.56
C ILE A 10 5.48 -5.72 -6.07
N TYR A 11 4.37 -5.43 -6.74
CA TYR A 11 4.24 -5.65 -8.18
C TYR A 11 5.11 -4.69 -8.99
N ALA A 12 5.32 -3.47 -8.54
CA ALA A 12 6.24 -2.55 -9.18
C ALA A 12 7.71 -2.97 -9.03
N HIS A 13 8.03 -3.77 -8.01
CA HIS A 13 9.38 -4.27 -7.73
C HIS A 13 9.70 -5.59 -8.46
N ARG A 14 8.73 -6.51 -8.54
CA ARG A 14 8.92 -7.86 -9.11
C ARG A 14 8.49 -7.88 -10.58
N GLU A 15 9.49 -7.93 -11.48
CA GLU A 15 9.26 -7.82 -12.92
C GLU A 15 8.50 -9.00 -13.52
N GLU A 16 8.55 -10.18 -12.89
CA GLU A 16 7.93 -11.41 -13.40
C GLU A 16 6.42 -11.51 -13.19
N VAL A 17 5.83 -10.64 -12.35
CA VAL A 17 4.39 -10.71 -12.09
C VAL A 17 3.60 -10.02 -13.19
N PRO A 18 2.37 -10.50 -13.51
CA PRO A 18 1.56 -9.90 -14.58
C PRO A 18 1.23 -8.42 -14.34
N GLU A 19 1.11 -8.01 -13.09
CA GLU A 19 0.73 -6.64 -12.69
C GLU A 19 1.89 -5.64 -12.73
N HIS A 20 3.11 -6.10 -13.02
CA HIS A 20 4.31 -5.27 -12.91
C HIS A 20 4.22 -3.96 -13.71
N VAL A 21 3.88 -4.05 -14.99
CA VAL A 21 3.85 -2.88 -15.88
C VAL A 21 2.86 -1.84 -15.38
N SER A 22 1.66 -2.27 -15.00
CA SER A 22 0.61 -1.37 -14.52
C SER A 22 0.98 -0.74 -13.17
N ALA A 23 1.53 -1.54 -12.24
CA ALA A 23 1.93 -1.05 -10.93
C ALA A 23 3.07 -0.04 -11.03
N LEU A 24 4.07 -0.33 -11.87
CA LEU A 24 5.20 0.58 -12.10
C LEU A 24 4.73 1.89 -12.74
N ALA A 25 3.81 1.82 -13.70
CA ALA A 25 3.24 3.02 -14.34
C ALA A 25 2.53 3.91 -13.31
N TRP A 26 1.73 3.30 -12.41
CA TRP A 26 1.07 4.04 -11.35
C TRP A 26 2.05 4.70 -10.38
N LEU A 27 3.06 3.98 -9.90
CA LEU A 27 4.05 4.57 -8.98
C LEU A 27 4.86 5.68 -9.65
N THR A 28 5.26 5.49 -10.90
CA THR A 28 5.96 6.52 -11.67
C THR A 28 5.10 7.78 -11.77
N ARG A 29 3.82 7.63 -12.11
CA ARG A 29 2.88 8.74 -12.19
C ARG A 29 2.75 9.47 -10.86
N LEU A 30 2.57 8.73 -9.75
CA LEU A 30 2.47 9.33 -8.42
C LEU A 30 3.74 10.08 -8.02
N ALA A 31 4.92 9.51 -8.33
CA ALA A 31 6.20 10.12 -7.99
C ALA A 31 6.51 11.38 -8.81
N GLU A 32 6.06 11.42 -10.06
CA GLU A 32 6.28 12.56 -10.96
C GLU A 32 5.23 13.66 -10.83
N ASP A 33 4.06 13.34 -10.28
CA ASP A 33 3.01 14.33 -10.06
C ASP A 33 3.43 15.29 -8.92
N PRO A 34 3.19 16.61 -9.07
CA PRO A 34 3.46 17.55 -7.96
C PRO A 34 2.55 17.36 -6.75
N LEU A 35 1.42 16.66 -6.90
CA LEU A 35 0.53 16.37 -5.78
C LEU A 35 1.15 15.34 -4.84
N LEU A 36 0.88 15.51 -3.55
CA LEU A 36 1.32 14.55 -2.54
C LEU A 36 0.56 13.24 -2.68
N TRP A 37 1.25 12.14 -2.42
CA TRP A 37 0.66 10.82 -2.29
C TRP A 37 1.13 10.14 -1.01
N GLY A 38 0.34 9.19 -0.51
CA GLY A 38 0.56 8.57 0.78
C GLY A 38 0.99 7.11 0.70
N LEU A 39 1.78 6.70 1.68
CA LEU A 39 2.15 5.30 1.89
C LEU A 39 1.94 4.98 3.37
N PRO A 40 0.96 4.12 3.72
CA PRO A 40 0.80 3.71 5.11
C PRO A 40 2.07 3.10 5.67
N VAL A 41 2.46 3.48 6.88
CA VAL A 41 3.70 3.00 7.50
C VAL A 41 3.77 1.48 7.57
N PHE A 42 2.63 0.81 7.72
CA PHE A 42 2.54 -0.65 7.77
C PHE A 42 3.01 -1.33 6.48
N CYS A 43 2.92 -0.63 5.35
CA CYS A 43 3.34 -1.15 4.05
C CYS A 43 4.85 -1.34 3.94
N LEU A 44 5.64 -0.60 4.72
CA LEU A 44 7.10 -0.70 4.69
C LEU A 44 7.57 -2.10 5.12
N GLY A 45 7.12 -2.55 6.28
CA GLY A 45 7.48 -3.88 6.80
C GLY A 45 6.87 -5.00 5.98
N GLU A 46 5.65 -4.85 5.54
CA GLU A 46 4.99 -5.87 4.72
C GLU A 46 5.67 -6.05 3.38
N PHE A 47 6.09 -4.96 2.73
CA PHE A 47 6.86 -5.04 1.49
C PHE A 47 8.12 -5.88 1.67
N VAL A 48 8.94 -5.56 2.68
CA VAL A 48 10.17 -6.31 2.95
C VAL A 48 9.87 -7.78 3.24
N ARG A 49 8.87 -8.05 4.08
CA ARG A 49 8.46 -9.41 4.44
C ARG A 49 8.12 -10.25 3.21
N VAL A 50 7.35 -9.69 2.29
CA VAL A 50 6.84 -10.44 1.14
C VAL A 50 7.92 -10.63 0.08
N VAL A 51 8.65 -9.58 -0.32
CA VAL A 51 9.62 -9.70 -1.42
C VAL A 51 10.85 -10.53 -1.05
N THR A 52 11.18 -10.61 0.25
CA THR A 52 12.31 -11.42 0.73
C THR A 52 11.91 -12.86 1.10
N HIS A 53 10.62 -13.20 1.00
CA HIS A 53 10.11 -14.50 1.45
C HIS A 53 10.34 -15.58 0.39
N PRO A 54 11.16 -16.63 0.70
CA PRO A 54 11.54 -17.64 -0.30
C PRO A 54 10.39 -18.55 -0.74
N ARG A 55 9.29 -18.60 0.00
CA ARG A 55 8.08 -19.35 -0.37
C ARG A 55 7.12 -18.56 -1.23
N ILE A 56 7.27 -17.23 -1.29
CA ILE A 56 6.42 -16.37 -2.11
C ILE A 56 7.08 -16.09 -3.45
N PHE A 57 8.39 -15.79 -3.44
CA PHE A 57 9.18 -15.53 -4.63
C PHE A 57 10.41 -16.43 -4.72
N ASP A 58 10.69 -16.91 -5.91
CA ASP A 58 11.88 -17.73 -6.20
C ASP A 58 12.56 -17.20 -7.48
N PRO A 59 13.75 -16.58 -7.37
CA PRO A 59 14.46 -16.30 -6.12
C PRO A 59 13.83 -15.16 -5.33
N PRO A 60 13.93 -15.15 -4.00
CA PRO A 60 13.47 -14.00 -3.20
C PRO A 60 14.40 -12.80 -3.41
N THR A 61 13.89 -11.60 -3.19
CA THR A 61 14.70 -10.40 -3.18
C THR A 61 15.65 -10.42 -1.98
N ARG A 62 16.94 -10.12 -2.22
CA ARG A 62 17.90 -9.98 -1.13
C ARG A 62 17.53 -8.77 -0.25
N LEU A 63 17.78 -8.89 1.04
CA LEU A 63 17.43 -7.83 1.99
C LEU A 63 17.98 -6.45 1.57
N GLU A 64 19.25 -6.37 1.19
CA GLU A 64 19.86 -5.11 0.79
C GLU A 64 19.19 -4.51 -0.46
N SER A 65 18.81 -5.34 -1.42
CA SER A 65 18.09 -4.89 -2.62
C SER A 65 16.68 -4.41 -2.28
N ALA A 66 15.99 -5.07 -1.35
CA ALA A 66 14.67 -4.63 -0.88
C ALA A 66 14.76 -3.27 -0.18
N LEU A 67 15.79 -3.07 0.66
CA LEU A 67 16.04 -1.80 1.34
C LEU A 67 16.37 -0.67 0.36
N GLU A 68 17.20 -0.94 -0.65
CA GLU A 68 17.50 0.03 -1.69
C GLU A 68 16.24 0.49 -2.42
N ALA A 69 15.38 -0.45 -2.82
CA ALA A 69 14.12 -0.14 -3.49
C ALA A 69 13.21 0.71 -2.58
N LEU A 70 13.09 0.33 -1.31
CA LEU A 70 12.26 1.03 -0.35
C LEU A 70 12.75 2.45 -0.07
N PHE A 71 14.04 2.62 0.20
CA PHE A 71 14.61 3.94 0.46
C PHE A 71 14.64 4.83 -0.78
N GLY A 72 14.81 4.24 -1.97
CA GLY A 72 14.65 4.97 -3.23
C GLY A 72 13.25 5.57 -3.38
N LEU A 73 12.24 4.79 -3.01
CA LEU A 73 10.85 5.25 -3.02
C LEU A 73 10.62 6.35 -1.97
N LEU A 74 11.12 6.14 -0.75
CA LEU A 74 10.97 7.11 0.35
C LEU A 74 11.67 8.43 0.08
N ALA A 75 12.65 8.45 -0.83
CA ALA A 75 13.32 9.68 -1.25
C ALA A 75 12.47 10.53 -2.20
N SER A 76 11.35 10.02 -2.70
CA SER A 76 10.43 10.79 -3.55
C SER A 76 9.90 12.00 -2.80
N PRO A 77 10.06 13.24 -3.34
CA PRO A 77 9.65 14.45 -2.62
C PRO A 77 8.13 14.57 -2.44
N SER A 78 7.34 13.90 -3.28
CA SER A 78 5.88 13.94 -3.20
C SER A 78 5.29 12.85 -2.28
N LEU A 79 6.10 11.91 -1.80
CA LEU A 79 5.66 10.85 -0.91
C LEU A 79 5.53 11.33 0.54
N ARG A 80 4.45 10.90 1.18
CA ARG A 80 4.25 11.06 2.63
C ARG A 80 3.97 9.71 3.26
N VAL A 81 4.75 9.33 4.26
CA VAL A 81 4.46 8.15 5.07
C VAL A 81 3.33 8.48 6.03
N LEU A 82 2.27 7.67 6.01
CA LEU A 82 1.09 7.87 6.83
C LEU A 82 1.22 7.08 8.13
N ASN A 83 1.34 7.80 9.24
CA ASN A 83 1.49 7.20 10.57
C ASN A 83 0.18 7.29 11.34
N PRO A 84 -0.09 6.32 12.25
CA PRO A 84 -1.24 6.39 13.14
C PRO A 84 -1.22 7.67 13.98
N GLY A 85 -2.36 8.34 14.05
CA GLY A 85 -2.60 9.50 14.89
C GLY A 85 -3.56 9.20 16.04
N PRO A 86 -4.08 10.23 16.72
CA PRO A 86 -4.93 10.04 17.90
C PRO A 86 -6.23 9.30 17.65
N ARG A 87 -6.78 9.38 16.44
CA ARG A 87 -8.04 8.71 16.08
C ARG A 87 -7.85 7.28 15.60
N TYR A 88 -6.62 6.86 15.37
CA TYR A 88 -6.35 5.56 14.79
C TYR A 88 -6.95 4.38 15.58
N PRO A 89 -6.81 4.29 16.91
CA PRO A 89 -7.36 3.14 17.64
C PRO A 89 -8.88 3.00 17.48
N GLU A 90 -9.61 4.08 17.49
CA GLU A 90 -11.06 4.07 17.29
C GLU A 90 -11.43 3.65 15.87
N LEU A 91 -10.79 4.23 14.86
CA LEU A 91 -11.01 3.91 13.46
C LEU A 91 -10.64 2.45 13.16
N PHE A 92 -9.53 1.98 13.70
CA PHE A 92 -9.11 0.58 13.58
C PHE A 92 -10.17 -0.37 14.14
N SER A 93 -10.67 -0.10 15.35
CA SER A 93 -11.74 -0.88 15.98
C SER A 93 -13.02 -0.90 15.14
N GLN A 94 -13.42 0.26 14.59
CA GLN A 94 -14.60 0.35 13.72
C GLN A 94 -14.44 -0.49 12.46
N HIS A 95 -13.29 -0.43 11.82
CA HIS A 95 -13.01 -1.21 10.60
C HIS A 95 -12.97 -2.70 10.86
N LEU A 96 -12.39 -3.13 11.99
CA LEU A 96 -12.39 -4.53 12.38
C LEU A 96 -13.81 -5.07 12.54
N ARG A 97 -14.69 -4.32 13.19
CA ARG A 97 -16.09 -4.71 13.38
C ARG A 97 -16.86 -4.71 12.07
N GLU A 98 -16.70 -3.68 11.26
CA GLU A 98 -17.40 -3.55 9.98
C GLU A 98 -17.10 -4.71 9.04
N ALA A 99 -15.85 -5.12 8.95
CA ALA A 99 -15.41 -6.20 8.09
C ALA A 99 -15.47 -7.58 8.75
N ASP A 100 -15.85 -7.66 10.03
CA ASP A 100 -15.69 -8.89 10.84
C ASP A 100 -14.29 -9.48 10.66
N ALA A 101 -13.28 -8.64 10.80
CA ALA A 101 -11.92 -8.95 10.40
C ALA A 101 -11.25 -9.92 11.36
N ARG A 102 -10.67 -10.97 10.77
CA ARG A 102 -9.91 -12.01 11.49
C ARG A 102 -8.63 -12.32 10.72
N GLY A 103 -7.59 -12.74 11.44
CA GLY A 103 -6.34 -13.11 10.81
C GLY A 103 -5.74 -11.96 10.00
N ASN A 104 -5.32 -12.25 8.78
CA ASN A 104 -4.64 -11.27 7.93
C ASN A 104 -5.49 -10.06 7.55
N LEU A 105 -6.81 -10.18 7.58
CA LEU A 105 -7.70 -9.04 7.29
C LEU A 105 -7.54 -7.91 8.34
N ALA A 106 -7.05 -8.23 9.55
CA ALA A 106 -6.74 -7.24 10.56
C ALA A 106 -5.61 -6.29 10.10
N PHE A 107 -4.66 -6.78 9.31
CA PHE A 107 -3.61 -5.93 8.72
C PHE A 107 -4.17 -4.97 7.68
N ASP A 108 -5.14 -5.42 6.87
CA ASP A 108 -5.83 -4.54 5.92
C ASP A 108 -6.64 -3.46 6.67
N ALA A 109 -7.23 -3.81 7.81
CA ALA A 109 -7.93 -2.85 8.65
C ALA A 109 -6.98 -1.78 9.23
N GLN A 110 -5.73 -2.11 9.53
CA GLN A 110 -4.72 -1.12 9.94
C GLN A 110 -4.46 -0.11 8.83
N ILE A 111 -4.27 -0.59 7.62
CA ILE A 111 -4.03 0.26 6.44
C ILE A 111 -5.25 1.14 6.18
N ALA A 112 -6.45 0.56 6.18
CA ALA A 112 -7.69 1.31 5.98
C ALA A 112 -7.87 2.40 7.05
N ALA A 113 -7.62 2.09 8.31
CA ALA A 113 -7.78 3.03 9.41
C ALA A 113 -6.85 4.25 9.28
N VAL A 114 -5.58 4.03 8.97
CA VAL A 114 -4.64 5.15 8.81
C VAL A 114 -4.96 5.98 7.57
N CYS A 115 -5.44 5.34 6.49
CA CYS A 115 -5.89 6.07 5.30
C CYS A 115 -7.10 6.96 5.60
N VAL A 116 -8.09 6.45 6.33
CA VAL A 116 -9.28 7.23 6.72
C VAL A 116 -8.89 8.37 7.65
N GLU A 117 -8.01 8.13 8.60
CA GLU A 117 -7.53 9.17 9.52
C GLU A 117 -6.86 10.33 8.79
N HIS A 118 -6.05 10.02 7.78
CA HIS A 118 -5.37 11.01 6.95
C HIS A 118 -6.22 11.57 5.80
N ARG A 119 -7.50 11.21 5.74
CA ARG A 119 -8.44 11.68 4.70
C ARG A 119 -7.95 11.39 3.28
N VAL A 120 -7.38 10.22 3.10
CA VAL A 120 -6.99 9.73 1.78
C VAL A 120 -8.23 9.67 0.88
N THR A 121 -8.12 10.19 -0.33
CA THR A 121 -9.26 10.21 -1.27
C THR A 121 -9.54 8.84 -1.86
N ALA A 122 -8.49 8.04 -2.09
CA ALA A 122 -8.61 6.65 -2.52
C ALA A 122 -7.33 5.89 -2.24
N LEU A 123 -7.46 4.60 -1.96
CA LEU A 123 -6.34 3.67 -1.83
C LEU A 123 -6.18 2.90 -3.14
N LEU A 124 -5.00 3.01 -3.75
CA LEU A 124 -4.64 2.20 -4.90
C LEU A 124 -4.16 0.84 -4.41
N THR A 125 -4.86 -0.21 -4.81
CA THR A 125 -4.59 -1.57 -4.37
C THR A 125 -4.98 -2.61 -5.41
N ALA A 126 -4.29 -3.74 -5.43
CA ALA A 126 -4.69 -4.91 -6.18
C ALA A 126 -5.49 -5.91 -5.33
N ASP A 127 -5.70 -5.62 -4.05
CA ASP A 127 -6.41 -6.49 -3.13
C ASP A 127 -7.87 -6.06 -2.97
N ARG A 128 -8.78 -6.90 -3.45
CA ARG A 128 -10.24 -6.65 -3.38
C ARG A 128 -10.80 -6.69 -1.97
N ASP A 129 -10.07 -7.22 -0.99
CA ASP A 129 -10.53 -7.24 0.41
C ASP A 129 -10.73 -5.83 0.97
N PHE A 130 -10.09 -4.82 0.41
CA PHE A 130 -10.31 -3.42 0.81
C PHE A 130 -11.73 -2.93 0.50
N ALA A 131 -12.47 -3.57 -0.39
CA ALA A 131 -13.89 -3.27 -0.62
C ALA A 131 -14.77 -3.50 0.61
N ARG A 132 -14.29 -4.24 1.61
CA ARG A 132 -14.99 -4.48 2.88
C ARG A 132 -15.06 -3.25 3.78
N PHE A 133 -14.25 -2.22 3.51
CA PHE A 133 -14.16 -1.01 4.33
C PHE A 133 -14.93 0.13 3.63
N ALA A 134 -16.21 0.30 4.00
CA ALA A 134 -17.13 1.21 3.29
C ALA A 134 -16.66 2.68 3.29
N LYS A 135 -15.93 3.11 4.33
CA LYS A 135 -15.43 4.48 4.43
C LYS A 135 -14.21 4.77 3.54
N LEU A 136 -13.59 3.73 2.99
CA LEU A 136 -12.41 3.85 2.16
C LEU A 136 -12.77 3.61 0.69
N LYS A 137 -12.55 4.60 -0.15
CA LYS A 137 -12.57 4.38 -1.60
C LYS A 137 -11.28 3.71 -2.03
N TRP A 138 -11.36 2.83 -3.02
CA TRP A 138 -10.19 2.16 -3.56
C TRP A 138 -10.18 2.24 -5.08
N LEU A 139 -8.97 2.21 -5.63
CA LEU A 139 -8.70 2.17 -7.07
C LEU A 139 -7.96 0.89 -7.39
N SER A 140 -8.29 0.28 -8.51
CA SER A 140 -7.57 -0.88 -9.02
C SER A 140 -6.49 -0.46 -10.02
N LEU A 141 -5.60 -1.40 -10.37
CA LEU A 141 -4.59 -1.15 -11.40
C LEU A 141 -5.20 -0.93 -12.79
N SER A 142 -6.42 -1.37 -13.01
CA SER A 142 -7.13 -1.17 -14.27
C SER A 142 -7.75 0.23 -14.40
N ASP A 143 -7.85 0.96 -13.29
CA ASP A 143 -8.25 2.36 -13.34
C ASP A 143 -7.12 3.18 -13.96
N ALA A 144 -7.46 4.11 -14.85
CA ALA A 144 -6.44 4.93 -15.47
C ALA A 144 -5.81 5.88 -14.46
N PRO A 145 -4.47 6.00 -14.45
CA PRO A 145 -3.83 7.07 -13.69
C PRO A 145 -4.28 8.41 -14.28
N THR A 146 -5.01 9.16 -13.51
CA THR A 146 -5.49 10.49 -13.94
C THR A 146 -4.47 11.56 -13.70
#